data_4d65a5af26ff22b655d0030a2a234f5a
#
_entry.id   4d65a5af26ff22b655d0030a2a234f5a
#
_cell.length_a   1.000
_cell.length_b   1.000
_cell.length_c   1.000
_cell.angle_alpha   90.00
_cell.angle_beta   90.00
_cell.angle_gamma   90.00
#
_symmetry.space_group_name_H-M   'P 1'
#
loop_
_entity.id
_entity.type
_entity.pdbx_description
1 polymer ?
#
loop_
_entity_poly.entity_id
_entity_poly.type
_entity_poly.pdbx_seq_one_letter_code
_entity_poly.pdbx_strand_id
1 'polypeptide(L)'
;MLVMFCTQLTTNWPLANKLPAMESWLTLCCIALSTLLALWFSGGKSKPKKHLPPGPWILPIIGSLHHVLGTLPHRSITDLCRRHGPLLLLKLGEVPTVVVSSAEAVAQVMKTNDIAFSNRQTTELQEIIGFGGKGIIFAPYGDHWRQMRKLCIVELLSSRQVKRMECIRAEEVGSLLRSIIRTTAAGATANLSEMFAVLGNNVVAQAAFGCKFTRQEEFLHAMDQIMDLLGGFCLVDLFPSSRLVRGLSNGERRIKRIRDLIEHIITEIIDERKVARAAGHGACNADDEDLLDVLLRLQGEDSTYPLTREIIVTVLFDMFAAASETTGTTLEWAMSELISHPEVMTYMVIKEVLRLHPPAALLPRKTREDCKIMGYDILKDTNIYINVFAISRDRRYWSNPEEFNPERFENNNVDYNGTSFEFTPFGGGRRQCPGIAFASSILVITLVNFLYHFDWMLPDDANSMSLDMSEKFGFTVRRRSDLLLRAIPHVCSKATHI
;
A
#
# COMPACT_ATOMS: atom_id res chain seq x y z
N MET A 1 22.68 3.09 -24.58
CA MET A 1 21.80 4.14 -25.14
C MET A 1 22.40 5.55 -25.04
N LEU A 2 23.29 5.88 -24.12
CA LEU A 2 23.99 7.19 -24.07
C LEU A 2 25.15 7.34 -25.11
N VAL A 3 25.71 6.24 -25.60
CA VAL A 3 26.77 6.27 -26.60
C VAL A 3 26.25 6.41 -28.04
N MET A 4 24.98 6.07 -28.30
CA MET A 4 24.35 6.23 -29.63
C MET A 4 23.82 7.64 -29.93
N PHE A 5 23.74 8.51 -28.93
CA PHE A 5 23.26 9.90 -29.13
C PHE A 5 24.36 10.87 -29.48
N CYS A 6 25.63 10.50 -29.33
CA CYS A 6 26.78 11.37 -29.66
C CYS A 6 27.26 11.26 -31.11
N THR A 7 26.83 10.31 -31.90
CA THR A 7 27.35 10.08 -33.25
C THR A 7 26.50 10.69 -34.38
N GLN A 8 25.38 11.33 -34.10
CA GLN A 8 24.53 11.95 -35.13
C GLN A 8 24.54 13.48 -35.19
N LEU A 9 25.40 14.15 -34.41
CA LEU A 9 25.52 15.63 -34.42
C LEU A 9 26.80 16.18 -35.08
N THR A 10 27.56 15.38 -35.82
CA THR A 10 28.83 15.81 -36.42
C THR A 10 28.84 15.97 -37.93
N THR A 11 27.70 16.16 -38.58
CA THR A 11 27.68 16.54 -39.99
C THR A 11 26.91 17.84 -40.16
N ASN A 12 27.66 18.92 -40.49
CA ASN A 12 27.27 20.26 -40.92
C ASN A 12 27.27 21.38 -39.86
N TRP A 13 28.47 21.82 -39.46
CA TRP A 13 28.69 23.22 -39.09
C TRP A 13 30.11 23.68 -39.47
N PRO A 14 30.29 24.83 -40.11
CA PRO A 14 31.61 25.35 -40.52
C PRO A 14 32.22 26.16 -39.36
N LEU A 15 32.99 25.51 -38.49
CA LEU A 15 33.81 26.17 -37.45
C LEU A 15 35.14 25.46 -37.24
N ALA A 16 36.01 25.58 -38.25
CA ALA A 16 37.37 24.99 -38.23
C ALA A 16 38.37 25.72 -37.31
N ASN A 17 37.96 26.67 -36.44
CA ASN A 17 38.93 27.49 -35.66
C ASN A 17 38.67 27.51 -34.13
N LYS A 18 37.89 26.55 -33.53
CA LYS A 18 37.67 26.47 -32.07
C LYS A 18 37.99 25.12 -31.45
N LEU A 19 38.64 24.21 -32.18
CA LEU A 19 38.95 22.85 -31.71
C LEU A 19 39.91 22.78 -30.49
N PRO A 20 40.98 23.62 -30.33
CA PRO A 20 41.88 23.46 -29.17
C PRO A 20 41.25 23.84 -27.81
N ALA A 21 40.23 24.71 -27.80
CA ALA A 21 39.55 25.08 -26.55
C ALA A 21 38.57 24.00 -26.05
N MET A 22 37.92 23.29 -26.95
CA MET A 22 36.93 22.26 -26.61
C MET A 22 37.58 20.97 -26.10
N GLU A 23 38.76 20.59 -26.66
CA GLU A 23 39.55 19.46 -26.15
C GLU A 23 40.13 19.76 -24.77
N SER A 24 40.53 21.00 -24.49
CA SER A 24 41.04 21.37 -23.15
C SER A 24 39.90 21.37 -22.10
N TRP A 25 38.67 21.74 -22.44
CA TRP A 25 37.54 21.65 -21.55
C TRP A 25 37.14 20.20 -21.27
N LEU A 26 37.15 19.32 -22.27
CA LEU A 26 36.88 17.89 -22.10
C LEU A 26 37.94 17.21 -21.21
N THR A 27 39.22 17.53 -21.41
CA THR A 27 40.29 17.01 -20.55
C THR A 27 40.19 17.54 -19.12
N LEU A 28 39.86 18.81 -18.91
CA LEU A 28 39.62 19.37 -17.57
C LEU A 28 38.43 18.73 -16.90
N CYS A 29 37.36 18.49 -17.62
CA CYS A 29 36.18 17.76 -17.10
C CYS A 29 36.50 16.31 -16.72
N CYS A 30 37.29 15.61 -17.55
CA CYS A 30 37.77 14.25 -17.26
C CYS A 30 38.70 14.20 -16.05
N ILE A 31 39.63 15.19 -15.92
CA ILE A 31 40.50 15.31 -14.74
C ILE A 31 39.70 15.66 -13.49
N ALA A 32 38.74 16.58 -13.56
CA ALA A 32 37.85 16.91 -12.45
C ALA A 32 37.00 15.71 -12.05
N LEU A 33 36.44 14.95 -12.99
CA LEU A 33 35.69 13.75 -12.74
C LEU A 33 36.53 12.63 -12.12
N SER A 34 37.75 12.42 -12.62
CA SER A 34 38.70 11.44 -12.10
C SER A 34 39.22 11.81 -10.70
N THR A 35 39.46 13.09 -10.43
CA THR A 35 39.86 13.56 -9.10
C THR A 35 38.70 13.49 -8.11
N LEU A 36 37.45 13.81 -8.50
CA LEU A 36 36.26 13.60 -7.69
C LEU A 36 36.04 12.12 -7.39
N LEU A 37 36.22 11.23 -8.35
CA LEU A 37 36.16 9.78 -8.16
C LEU A 37 37.29 9.31 -7.22
N ALA A 38 38.54 9.78 -7.40
CA ALA A 38 39.66 9.43 -6.53
C ALA A 38 39.44 9.92 -5.08
N LEU A 39 38.95 11.14 -4.88
CA LEU A 39 38.60 11.68 -3.56
C LEU A 39 37.45 10.89 -2.91
N TRP A 40 36.51 10.45 -3.71
CA TRP A 40 35.42 9.61 -3.23
C TRP A 40 35.89 8.22 -2.78
N PHE A 41 36.87 7.62 -3.50
CA PHE A 41 37.47 6.34 -3.11
C PHE A 41 38.49 6.48 -1.95
N SER A 42 39.13 7.63 -1.75
CA SER A 42 40.12 7.85 -0.69
C SER A 42 39.58 8.36 0.63
N GLY A 43 38.30 8.77 0.69
CA GLY A 43 37.64 9.35 1.89
C GLY A 43 37.29 8.38 3.01
N GLY A 44 37.71 7.12 2.96
CA GLY A 44 37.38 6.08 3.95
C GLY A 44 38.26 6.13 5.20
N LYS A 45 38.04 7.05 6.15
CA LYS A 45 38.51 6.85 7.54
C LYS A 45 37.92 5.57 8.09
N SER A 46 38.77 4.62 8.51
CA SER A 46 38.37 3.33 9.08
C SER A 46 37.63 3.54 10.40
N LYS A 47 36.33 3.71 10.33
CA LYS A 47 35.43 3.46 11.47
C LYS A 47 35.46 1.95 11.78
N PRO A 48 35.27 1.53 13.05
CA PRO A 48 35.19 0.10 13.37
C PRO A 48 34.26 -0.56 12.35
N LYS A 49 34.72 -1.66 11.73
CA LYS A 49 33.98 -2.37 10.68
C LYS A 49 32.68 -2.88 11.28
N LYS A 50 31.56 -2.15 11.07
CA LYS A 50 30.24 -2.63 11.38
C LYS A 50 29.94 -3.83 10.46
N HIS A 51 29.35 -4.87 11.02
CA HIS A 51 28.97 -6.06 10.28
C HIS A 51 27.60 -5.81 9.64
N LEU A 52 27.60 -5.09 8.49
CA LEU A 52 26.39 -4.74 7.76
C LEU A 52 25.89 -5.90 6.89
N PRO A 53 24.57 -5.98 6.60
CA PRO A 53 24.05 -6.96 5.65
C PRO A 53 24.70 -6.85 4.27
N PRO A 54 24.79 -7.96 3.49
CA PRO A 54 25.29 -7.94 2.13
C PRO A 54 24.38 -7.10 1.23
N GLY A 55 24.93 -6.63 0.10
CA GLY A 55 24.18 -5.87 -0.88
C GLY A 55 24.82 -5.95 -2.26
N PRO A 56 24.09 -5.56 -3.32
CA PRO A 56 24.65 -5.46 -4.66
C PRO A 56 25.66 -4.31 -4.78
N TRP A 57 26.42 -4.29 -5.85
CA TRP A 57 27.26 -3.15 -6.16
C TRP A 57 26.46 -1.86 -6.35
N ILE A 58 27.04 -0.74 -5.99
CA ILE A 58 26.37 0.57 -6.00
C ILE A 58 27.03 1.53 -7.01
N LEU A 59 26.21 2.34 -7.66
CA LEU A 59 26.68 3.45 -8.48
C LEU A 59 26.80 4.75 -7.66
N PRO A 60 27.72 5.64 -8.01
CA PRO A 60 27.74 6.99 -7.46
C PRO A 60 26.38 7.66 -7.65
N ILE A 61 25.95 8.47 -6.67
CA ILE A 61 24.70 9.24 -6.62
C ILE A 61 23.47 8.35 -6.49
N ILE A 62 23.19 7.48 -7.47
CA ILE A 62 21.95 6.68 -7.51
C ILE A 62 21.98 5.43 -6.64
N GLY A 63 23.15 5.02 -6.15
CA GLY A 63 23.28 3.83 -5.30
C GLY A 63 22.84 2.55 -6.00
N SER A 64 21.91 1.83 -5.42
CA SER A 64 21.36 0.56 -5.93
C SER A 64 20.12 0.73 -6.82
N LEU A 65 19.68 1.96 -7.14
CA LEU A 65 18.45 2.20 -7.90
C LEU A 65 18.44 1.52 -9.27
N HIS A 66 19.58 1.41 -9.95
CA HIS A 66 19.70 0.76 -11.25
C HIS A 66 19.32 -0.74 -11.23
N HIS A 67 19.32 -1.38 -10.05
CA HIS A 67 18.85 -2.77 -9.89
C HIS A 67 17.35 -2.87 -9.71
N VAL A 68 16.67 -1.76 -9.36
CA VAL A 68 15.24 -1.75 -8.98
C VAL A 68 14.38 -1.04 -10.03
N LEU A 69 14.96 -0.05 -10.74
CA LEU A 69 14.28 0.71 -11.77
C LEU A 69 14.09 -0.11 -13.07
N GLY A 70 13.00 0.16 -13.78
CA GLY A 70 12.69 -0.48 -15.08
C GLY A 70 11.88 -1.76 -14.99
N THR A 71 11.61 -2.25 -13.77
CA THR A 71 10.76 -3.42 -13.49
C THR A 71 9.87 -3.14 -12.28
N LEU A 72 9.09 -4.12 -11.86
CA LEU A 72 8.30 -4.03 -10.63
C LEU A 72 9.23 -4.10 -9.39
N PRO A 73 9.30 -3.06 -8.54
CA PRO A 73 10.27 -2.99 -7.45
C PRO A 73 10.26 -4.21 -6.53
N HIS A 74 9.08 -4.70 -6.13
CA HIS A 74 8.95 -5.85 -5.23
C HIS A 74 9.53 -7.13 -5.85
N ARG A 75 9.40 -7.32 -7.18
CA ARG A 75 9.97 -8.49 -7.90
C ARG A 75 11.49 -8.37 -8.00
N SER A 76 12.01 -7.22 -8.44
CA SER A 76 13.46 -6.98 -8.51
C SER A 76 14.15 -7.12 -7.15
N ILE A 77 13.55 -6.58 -6.11
CA ILE A 77 14.07 -6.71 -4.73
C ILE A 77 14.03 -8.17 -4.29
N THR A 78 13.00 -8.94 -4.65
CA THR A 78 12.92 -10.38 -4.36
C THR A 78 14.06 -11.14 -5.03
N ASP A 79 14.35 -10.86 -6.30
CA ASP A 79 15.45 -11.49 -7.02
C ASP A 79 16.83 -11.13 -6.44
N LEU A 80 16.99 -9.90 -5.98
CA LEU A 80 18.20 -9.51 -5.24
C LEU A 80 18.32 -10.26 -3.91
N CYS A 81 17.23 -10.44 -3.17
CA CYS A 81 17.24 -11.21 -1.92
C CYS A 81 17.56 -12.70 -2.18
N ARG A 82 17.09 -13.29 -3.27
CA ARG A 82 17.46 -14.67 -3.66
C ARG A 82 18.97 -14.83 -3.91
N ARG A 83 19.64 -13.77 -4.42
CA ARG A 83 21.08 -13.79 -4.74
C ARG A 83 21.97 -13.44 -3.54
N HIS A 84 21.55 -12.50 -2.68
CA HIS A 84 22.39 -11.95 -1.61
C HIS A 84 22.02 -12.46 -0.22
N GLY A 85 20.86 -13.12 -0.07
CA GLY A 85 20.40 -13.68 1.20
C GLY A 85 19.19 -12.99 1.80
N PRO A 86 18.71 -13.46 2.98
CA PRO A 86 17.45 -13.04 3.59
C PRO A 86 17.46 -11.62 4.15
N LEU A 87 18.65 -11.04 4.34
CA LEU A 87 18.86 -9.63 4.68
C LEU A 87 19.70 -8.99 3.59
N LEU A 88 19.19 -7.94 2.99
CA LEU A 88 19.80 -7.24 1.87
C LEU A 88 19.91 -5.74 2.19
N LEU A 89 21.13 -5.19 2.11
CA LEU A 89 21.34 -3.75 2.22
C LEU A 89 21.33 -3.10 0.83
N LEU A 90 20.40 -2.18 0.63
CA LEU A 90 20.33 -1.33 -0.56
C LEU A 90 20.65 0.12 -0.19
N LYS A 91 21.17 0.87 -1.14
CA LYS A 91 21.22 2.32 -1.09
C LYS A 91 20.33 2.86 -2.20
N LEU A 92 19.09 3.24 -1.86
CA LEU A 92 18.11 3.77 -2.81
C LEU A 92 18.29 5.28 -2.94
N GLY A 93 19.08 5.72 -3.92
CA GLY A 93 19.52 7.11 -3.99
C GLY A 93 20.42 7.47 -2.81
N GLU A 94 19.95 8.36 -1.94
CA GLU A 94 20.62 8.75 -0.69
C GLU A 94 20.22 7.88 0.51
N VAL A 95 19.16 7.10 0.39
CA VAL A 95 18.46 6.45 1.51
C VAL A 95 18.97 5.02 1.73
N PRO A 96 19.62 4.72 2.88
CA PRO A 96 19.98 3.36 3.26
C PRO A 96 18.72 2.58 3.63
N THR A 97 18.55 1.43 3.01
CA THR A 97 17.37 0.57 3.17
C THR A 97 17.80 -0.87 3.35
N VAL A 98 17.33 -1.52 4.40
CA VAL A 98 17.51 -2.97 4.60
C VAL A 98 16.22 -3.68 4.23
N VAL A 99 16.34 -4.70 3.38
CA VAL A 99 15.22 -5.57 3.03
C VAL A 99 15.31 -6.86 3.84
N VAL A 100 14.17 -7.25 4.39
CA VAL A 100 13.99 -8.47 5.19
C VAL A 100 13.07 -9.41 4.41
N SER A 101 13.57 -10.60 4.04
CA SER A 101 12.89 -11.52 3.11
C SER A 101 12.81 -12.97 3.58
N SER A 102 12.94 -13.23 4.88
CA SER A 102 12.70 -14.56 5.45
C SER A 102 11.85 -14.50 6.71
N ALA A 103 11.09 -15.57 6.99
CA ALA A 103 10.24 -15.66 8.17
C ALA A 103 11.03 -15.50 9.48
N GLU A 104 12.25 -16.06 9.57
CA GLU A 104 13.11 -15.96 10.74
C GLU A 104 13.57 -14.52 10.99
N ALA A 105 13.94 -13.79 9.93
CA ALA A 105 14.33 -12.39 10.04
C ALA A 105 13.14 -11.50 10.38
N VAL A 106 11.95 -11.78 9.81
CA VAL A 106 10.70 -11.09 10.14
C VAL A 106 10.31 -11.33 11.61
N ALA A 107 10.46 -12.54 12.13
CA ALA A 107 10.24 -12.83 13.55
C ALA A 107 11.14 -11.96 14.46
N GLN A 108 12.40 -11.73 14.08
CA GLN A 108 13.28 -10.83 14.82
C GLN A 108 12.83 -9.37 14.73
N VAL A 109 12.28 -8.92 13.61
CA VAL A 109 11.78 -7.55 13.42
C VAL A 109 10.44 -7.33 14.11
N MET A 110 9.47 -8.26 13.94
CA MET A 110 8.09 -8.07 14.38
C MET A 110 7.78 -8.61 15.79
N LYS A 111 8.66 -9.42 16.35
CA LYS A 111 8.48 -10.02 17.70
C LYS A 111 9.63 -9.68 18.62
N THR A 112 10.85 -10.14 18.30
CA THR A 112 11.99 -10.03 19.24
C THR A 112 12.42 -8.57 19.44
N ASN A 113 12.55 -7.79 18.36
CA ASN A 113 13.01 -6.40 18.39
C ASN A 113 11.90 -5.42 17.99
N ASP A 114 10.63 -5.78 18.15
CA ASP A 114 9.48 -5.05 17.62
C ASP A 114 9.48 -3.55 17.98
N ILE A 115 9.93 -3.17 19.19
CA ILE A 115 10.05 -1.77 19.60
C ILE A 115 11.12 -1.04 18.77
N ALA A 116 12.27 -1.64 18.54
CA ALA A 116 13.35 -1.03 17.76
C ALA A 116 12.93 -0.77 16.30
N PHE A 117 12.00 -1.56 15.76
CA PHE A 117 11.48 -1.46 14.39
C PHE A 117 10.06 -0.87 14.30
N SER A 118 9.57 -0.27 15.37
CA SER A 118 8.17 0.20 15.42
C SER A 118 7.92 1.54 14.73
N ASN A 119 8.94 2.30 14.31
CA ASN A 119 8.74 3.51 13.52
C ASN A 119 8.33 3.20 12.07
N ARG A 120 7.67 4.15 11.44
CA ARG A 120 7.44 4.18 10.01
C ARG A 120 8.54 4.96 9.32
N GLN A 121 8.95 4.49 8.17
CA GLN A 121 9.59 5.36 7.19
C GLN A 121 8.57 6.44 6.84
N THR A 122 8.95 7.67 6.98
CA THR A 122 8.18 8.81 6.50
C THR A 122 8.99 9.51 5.44
N THR A 123 8.44 9.56 4.24
CA THR A 123 8.93 10.41 3.17
C THR A 123 8.32 11.80 3.33
N GLU A 124 8.86 12.81 2.65
CA GLU A 124 8.32 14.17 2.70
C GLU A 124 6.84 14.19 2.25
N LEU A 125 6.52 13.43 1.21
CA LEU A 125 5.14 13.32 0.73
C LEU A 125 4.21 12.64 1.76
N GLN A 126 4.69 11.56 2.39
CA GLN A 126 3.94 10.85 3.45
C GLN A 126 3.75 11.70 4.71
N GLU A 127 4.70 12.58 5.03
CA GLU A 127 4.58 13.48 6.16
C GLU A 127 3.52 14.56 5.90
N ILE A 128 3.45 15.10 4.68
CA ILE A 128 2.43 16.05 4.29
C ILE A 128 1.03 15.43 4.37
N ILE A 129 0.82 14.28 3.72
CA ILE A 129 -0.51 13.64 3.68
C ILE A 129 -0.91 13.02 5.01
N GLY A 130 0.06 12.60 5.82
CA GLY A 130 -0.16 12.08 7.18
C GLY A 130 -0.38 13.18 8.23
N PHE A 131 -0.62 14.43 7.81
CA PHE A 131 -0.87 15.57 8.70
C PHE A 131 0.20 15.73 9.80
N GLY A 132 1.49 15.59 9.42
CA GLY A 132 2.60 15.62 10.36
C GLY A 132 2.61 14.47 11.37
N GLY A 133 2.07 13.30 10.99
CA GLY A 133 2.06 12.10 11.83
C GLY A 133 1.00 12.11 12.94
N LYS A 134 -0.14 12.76 12.73
CA LYS A 134 -1.26 12.80 13.71
C LYS A 134 -2.16 11.55 13.67
N GLY A 135 -2.10 10.75 12.59
CA GLY A 135 -2.87 9.52 12.43
C GLY A 135 -2.16 8.26 12.93
N ILE A 136 -2.61 7.08 12.47
CA ILE A 136 -2.02 5.80 12.86
C ILE A 136 -1.10 5.19 11.79
N ILE A 137 -1.28 5.56 10.52
CA ILE A 137 -0.50 5.00 9.41
C ILE A 137 0.94 5.48 9.47
N PHE A 138 1.17 6.80 9.51
CA PHE A 138 2.49 7.43 9.39
C PHE A 138 3.08 7.93 10.72
N ALA A 139 2.30 8.02 11.80
CA ALA A 139 2.80 8.50 13.08
C ALA A 139 4.00 7.70 13.59
N PRO A 140 5.04 8.36 14.14
CA PRO A 140 6.13 7.67 14.83
C PRO A 140 5.59 6.93 16.07
N TYR A 141 6.28 5.85 16.45
CA TYR A 141 5.91 5.11 17.64
C TYR A 141 6.18 5.93 18.90
N GLY A 142 5.14 6.14 19.70
CA GLY A 142 5.17 6.94 20.94
C GLY A 142 3.80 6.92 21.60
N ASP A 143 3.61 7.79 22.60
CA ASP A 143 2.37 7.86 23.38
C ASP A 143 1.18 8.24 22.50
N HIS A 144 1.36 9.24 21.64
CA HIS A 144 0.34 9.64 20.67
C HIS A 144 -0.12 8.45 19.83
N TRP A 145 0.83 7.75 19.17
CA TRP A 145 0.49 6.61 18.33
C TRP A 145 -0.22 5.49 19.11
N ARG A 146 0.22 5.22 20.35
CA ARG A 146 -0.42 4.20 21.21
C ARG A 146 -1.87 4.55 21.51
N GLN A 147 -2.15 5.81 21.81
CA GLN A 147 -3.51 6.29 22.07
C GLN A 147 -4.38 6.22 20.81
N MET A 148 -3.88 6.69 19.67
CA MET A 148 -4.61 6.61 18.40
C MET A 148 -4.88 5.15 18.01
N ARG A 149 -3.91 4.27 18.18
CA ARG A 149 -4.10 2.84 17.92
C ARG A 149 -5.13 2.21 18.85
N LYS A 150 -5.09 2.55 20.15
CA LYS A 150 -6.09 2.08 21.13
C LYS A 150 -7.49 2.52 20.70
N LEU A 151 -7.67 3.79 20.38
CA LEU A 151 -8.92 4.33 19.87
C LEU A 151 -9.41 3.55 18.65
N CYS A 152 -8.57 3.37 17.63
CA CYS A 152 -8.96 2.63 16.43
C CYS A 152 -9.37 1.19 16.71
N ILE A 153 -8.63 0.45 17.57
CA ILE A 153 -8.93 -0.96 17.84
C ILE A 153 -10.16 -1.12 18.75
N VAL A 154 -10.31 -0.27 19.76
CA VAL A 154 -11.37 -0.44 20.77
C VAL A 154 -12.68 0.18 20.30
N GLU A 155 -12.62 1.41 19.79
CA GLU A 155 -13.82 2.21 19.51
C GLU A 155 -14.30 2.05 18.05
N LEU A 156 -13.37 1.95 17.08
CA LEU A 156 -13.74 2.00 15.67
C LEU A 156 -13.75 0.63 14.96
N LEU A 157 -12.82 -0.27 15.30
CA LEU A 157 -12.60 -1.54 14.60
C LEU A 157 -12.69 -2.77 15.50
N SER A 158 -13.29 -2.63 16.69
CA SER A 158 -13.59 -3.78 17.56
C SER A 158 -14.56 -4.75 16.89
N SER A 159 -14.53 -6.03 17.27
CA SER A 159 -15.46 -7.03 16.73
C SER A 159 -16.93 -6.63 16.87
N ARG A 160 -17.29 -5.91 17.95
CA ARG A 160 -18.64 -5.36 18.15
C ARG A 160 -18.97 -4.33 17.07
N GLN A 161 -18.08 -3.37 16.81
CA GLN A 161 -18.31 -2.33 15.79
C GLN A 161 -18.35 -2.93 14.38
N VAL A 162 -17.41 -3.83 14.07
CA VAL A 162 -17.42 -4.53 12.77
C VAL A 162 -18.72 -5.31 12.57
N LYS A 163 -19.29 -5.95 13.62
CA LYS A 163 -20.59 -6.62 13.54
C LYS A 163 -21.73 -5.64 13.30
N ARG A 164 -21.75 -4.49 13.98
CA ARG A 164 -22.76 -3.43 13.76
C ARG A 164 -22.81 -2.93 12.32
N MET A 165 -21.68 -2.90 11.64
CA MET A 165 -21.59 -2.51 10.23
C MET A 165 -21.99 -3.62 9.24
N GLU A 166 -22.58 -4.74 9.72
CA GLU A 166 -22.97 -5.86 8.87
C GLU A 166 -24.08 -5.47 7.88
N CYS A 167 -25.07 -4.69 8.34
CA CYS A 167 -26.14 -4.18 7.48
C CYS A 167 -25.61 -3.28 6.35
N ILE A 168 -24.64 -2.40 6.65
CA ILE A 168 -23.99 -1.54 5.65
C ILE A 168 -23.32 -2.40 4.56
N ARG A 169 -22.55 -3.41 4.97
CA ARG A 169 -21.88 -4.31 4.04
C ARG A 169 -22.86 -5.10 3.18
N ALA A 170 -23.91 -5.62 3.78
CA ALA A 170 -24.95 -6.37 3.07
C ALA A 170 -25.68 -5.48 2.05
N GLU A 171 -26.02 -4.26 2.42
CA GLU A 171 -26.68 -3.28 1.54
C GLU A 171 -25.82 -2.89 0.34
N GLU A 172 -24.53 -2.55 0.56
CA GLU A 172 -23.64 -2.14 -0.52
C GLU A 172 -23.28 -3.33 -1.43
N VAL A 173 -23.10 -4.53 -0.90
CA VAL A 173 -22.95 -5.75 -1.72
C VAL A 173 -24.24 -6.02 -2.52
N GLY A 174 -25.42 -5.91 -1.92
CA GLY A 174 -26.69 -6.03 -2.62
C GLY A 174 -26.85 -4.98 -3.73
N SER A 175 -26.41 -3.74 -3.49
CA SER A 175 -26.38 -2.68 -4.51
C SER A 175 -25.45 -3.03 -5.68
N LEU A 176 -24.27 -3.58 -5.36
CA LEU A 176 -23.32 -4.04 -6.36
C LEU A 176 -23.89 -5.18 -7.22
N LEU A 177 -24.55 -6.18 -6.59
CA LEU A 177 -25.19 -7.28 -7.32
C LEU A 177 -26.31 -6.76 -8.25
N ARG A 178 -27.14 -5.84 -7.78
CA ARG A 178 -28.16 -5.19 -8.64
C ARG A 178 -27.56 -4.43 -9.83
N SER A 179 -26.41 -3.80 -9.63
CA SER A 179 -25.67 -3.12 -10.73
C SER A 179 -25.17 -4.12 -11.75
N ILE A 180 -24.57 -5.24 -11.31
CA ILE A 180 -24.11 -6.32 -12.19
C ILE A 180 -25.27 -6.91 -13.00
N ILE A 181 -26.39 -7.21 -12.36
CA ILE A 181 -27.60 -7.72 -13.04
C ILE A 181 -28.07 -6.77 -14.14
N ARG A 182 -28.11 -5.47 -13.85
CA ARG A 182 -28.50 -4.45 -14.85
C ARG A 182 -27.53 -4.38 -16.03
N THR A 183 -26.22 -4.40 -15.76
CA THR A 183 -25.18 -4.41 -16.79
C THR A 183 -25.30 -5.65 -17.67
N THR A 184 -25.47 -6.82 -17.06
CA THR A 184 -25.64 -8.10 -17.78
C THR A 184 -26.92 -8.16 -18.58
N ALA A 185 -28.07 -7.67 -18.06
CA ALA A 185 -29.33 -7.60 -18.80
C ALA A 185 -29.25 -6.71 -20.04
N ALA A 186 -28.36 -5.71 -20.02
CA ALA A 186 -28.05 -4.86 -21.19
C ALA A 186 -27.05 -5.52 -22.16
N GLY A 187 -26.59 -6.76 -21.92
CA GLY A 187 -25.61 -7.46 -22.74
C GLY A 187 -24.18 -6.93 -22.63
N ALA A 188 -23.91 -6.07 -21.63
CA ALA A 188 -22.62 -5.45 -21.42
C ALA A 188 -21.72 -6.25 -20.44
N THR A 189 -20.41 -6.04 -20.53
CA THR A 189 -19.42 -6.58 -19.58
C THR A 189 -19.36 -5.70 -18.33
N ALA A 190 -19.18 -6.31 -17.16
CA ALA A 190 -19.00 -5.62 -15.90
C ALA A 190 -17.49 -5.30 -15.70
N ASN A 191 -17.17 -4.02 -15.44
CA ASN A 191 -15.85 -3.61 -14.99
C ASN A 191 -15.72 -3.84 -13.47
N LEU A 192 -15.23 -5.02 -13.08
CA LEU A 192 -15.11 -5.37 -11.67
C LEU A 192 -14.07 -4.52 -10.93
N SER A 193 -13.02 -4.04 -11.59
CA SER A 193 -12.02 -3.16 -10.97
C SER A 193 -12.67 -1.87 -10.46
N GLU A 194 -13.46 -1.21 -11.29
CA GLU A 194 -14.22 -0.01 -10.92
C GLU A 194 -15.28 -0.31 -9.86
N MET A 195 -16.04 -1.40 -10.05
CA MET A 195 -17.10 -1.79 -9.14
C MET A 195 -16.60 -2.12 -7.74
N PHE A 196 -15.45 -2.78 -7.59
CA PHE A 196 -14.85 -3.06 -6.29
C PHE A 196 -14.27 -1.81 -5.63
N ALA A 197 -13.71 -0.88 -6.40
CA ALA A 197 -13.30 0.42 -5.87
C ALA A 197 -14.49 1.19 -5.29
N VAL A 198 -15.61 1.24 -6.03
CA VAL A 198 -16.86 1.86 -5.58
C VAL A 198 -17.41 1.16 -4.33
N LEU A 199 -17.43 -0.19 -4.30
CA LEU A 199 -17.87 -0.96 -3.12
C LEU A 199 -17.04 -0.59 -1.88
N GLY A 200 -15.71 -0.66 -1.97
CA GLY A 200 -14.82 -0.35 -0.86
C GLY A 200 -15.05 1.06 -0.32
N ASN A 201 -15.15 2.03 -1.23
CA ASN A 201 -15.39 3.42 -0.89
C ASN A 201 -16.75 3.66 -0.24
N ASN A 202 -17.81 3.07 -0.77
CA ASN A 202 -19.16 3.22 -0.22
C ASN A 202 -19.27 2.61 1.19
N VAL A 203 -18.73 1.40 1.38
CA VAL A 203 -18.75 0.76 2.71
C VAL A 203 -18.01 1.62 3.74
N VAL A 204 -16.85 2.19 3.37
CA VAL A 204 -16.10 3.08 4.29
C VAL A 204 -16.85 4.38 4.51
N ALA A 205 -17.45 5.01 3.48
CA ALA A 205 -18.21 6.25 3.61
C ALA A 205 -19.41 6.06 4.53
N GLN A 206 -20.19 5.00 4.35
CA GLN A 206 -21.33 4.69 5.23
C GLN A 206 -20.88 4.33 6.65
N ALA A 207 -19.81 3.57 6.81
CA ALA A 207 -19.26 3.27 8.13
C ALA A 207 -18.71 4.51 8.85
N ALA A 208 -18.08 5.42 8.12
CA ALA A 208 -17.47 6.63 8.67
C ALA A 208 -18.48 7.75 8.93
N PHE A 209 -19.45 7.94 8.03
CA PHE A 209 -20.32 9.12 8.01
C PHE A 209 -21.82 8.77 8.03
N GLY A 210 -22.19 7.50 8.09
CA GLY A 210 -23.59 7.04 8.07
C GLY A 210 -24.33 7.29 6.75
N CYS A 211 -23.71 7.92 5.78
CA CYS A 211 -24.32 8.26 4.49
C CYS A 211 -23.27 8.51 3.40
N LYS A 212 -23.73 8.55 2.15
CA LYS A 212 -22.96 9.12 1.02
C LYS A 212 -23.02 10.64 1.12
N PHE A 213 -21.89 11.31 0.86
CA PHE A 213 -21.80 12.76 0.95
C PHE A 213 -21.68 13.43 -0.42
N THR A 214 -22.08 14.70 -0.50
CA THR A 214 -22.28 15.40 -1.77
C THR A 214 -21.03 15.47 -2.65
N ARG A 215 -19.83 15.57 -2.06
CA ARG A 215 -18.55 15.67 -2.79
C ARG A 215 -17.79 14.35 -2.84
N GLN A 216 -18.48 13.20 -2.74
CA GLN A 216 -17.83 11.88 -2.67
C GLN A 216 -16.96 11.59 -3.90
N GLU A 217 -17.42 11.89 -5.10
CA GLU A 217 -16.63 11.65 -6.33
C GLU A 217 -15.32 12.44 -6.34
N GLU A 218 -15.39 13.72 -5.96
CA GLU A 218 -14.21 14.59 -5.87
C GLU A 218 -13.21 14.09 -4.82
N PHE A 219 -13.73 13.64 -3.68
CA PHE A 219 -12.93 13.04 -2.62
C PHE A 219 -12.24 11.75 -3.09
N LEU A 220 -12.96 10.86 -3.75
CA LEU A 220 -12.42 9.59 -4.23
C LEU A 220 -11.35 9.79 -5.31
N HIS A 221 -11.58 10.75 -6.22
CA HIS A 221 -10.57 11.13 -7.21
C HIS A 221 -9.30 11.69 -6.56
N ALA A 222 -9.45 12.49 -5.50
CA ALA A 222 -8.33 12.98 -4.72
C ALA A 222 -7.57 11.84 -4.01
N MET A 223 -8.29 10.85 -3.46
CA MET A 223 -7.70 9.67 -2.83
C MET A 223 -6.90 8.83 -3.83
N ASP A 224 -7.43 8.55 -5.02
CA ASP A 224 -6.71 7.80 -6.08
C ASP A 224 -5.39 8.50 -6.47
N GLN A 225 -5.41 9.83 -6.64
CA GLN A 225 -4.20 10.60 -6.91
C GLN A 225 -3.14 10.50 -5.79
N ILE A 226 -3.57 10.41 -4.52
CA ILE A 226 -2.66 10.20 -3.40
C ILE A 226 -2.03 8.80 -3.45
N MET A 227 -2.82 7.77 -3.72
CA MET A 227 -2.32 6.39 -3.77
C MET A 227 -1.25 6.22 -4.85
N ASP A 228 -1.40 6.86 -6.00
CA ASP A 228 -0.36 6.88 -7.04
C ASP A 228 0.93 7.59 -6.58
N LEU A 229 0.83 8.66 -5.78
CA LEU A 229 1.99 9.39 -5.26
C LEU A 229 2.69 8.69 -4.08
N LEU A 230 1.98 7.85 -3.32
CA LEU A 230 2.49 7.19 -2.12
C LEU A 230 3.25 5.88 -2.40
N GLY A 231 3.44 5.49 -3.64
CA GLY A 231 4.18 4.26 -4.01
C GLY A 231 5.65 4.19 -3.52
N GLY A 232 6.18 5.25 -2.92
CA GLY A 232 7.45 5.24 -2.18
C GLY A 232 8.72 5.29 -3.04
N PHE A 233 8.59 5.49 -4.35
CA PHE A 233 9.72 5.58 -5.29
C PHE A 233 9.77 6.91 -6.04
N CYS A 234 9.20 7.97 -5.46
CA CYS A 234 9.33 9.32 -6.00
C CYS A 234 10.76 9.85 -5.82
N LEU A 235 11.23 10.63 -6.79
CA LEU A 235 12.59 11.18 -6.74
C LEU A 235 12.88 12.00 -5.48
N VAL A 236 11.90 12.72 -4.96
CA VAL A 236 12.03 13.50 -3.71
C VAL A 236 12.27 12.59 -2.51
N ASP A 237 11.64 11.42 -2.48
CA ASP A 237 11.80 10.45 -1.40
C ASP A 237 13.16 9.73 -1.45
N LEU A 238 13.73 9.60 -2.66
CA LEU A 238 15.01 8.92 -2.91
C LEU A 238 16.21 9.87 -2.74
N PHE A 239 15.99 11.18 -2.91
CA PHE A 239 17.03 12.22 -2.81
C PHE A 239 16.56 13.38 -1.90
N PRO A 240 16.29 13.11 -0.61
CA PRO A 240 15.71 14.10 0.30
C PRO A 240 16.62 15.31 0.57
N SER A 241 17.95 15.19 0.39
CA SER A 241 18.88 16.30 0.59
C SER A 241 19.03 17.18 -0.66
N SER A 242 18.58 16.72 -1.83
CA SER A 242 18.78 17.40 -3.10
C SER A 242 17.81 18.56 -3.32
N ARG A 243 18.28 19.81 -3.16
CA ARG A 243 17.49 21.01 -3.47
C ARG A 243 17.07 21.07 -4.94
N LEU A 244 17.88 20.52 -5.85
CA LEU A 244 17.59 20.47 -7.28
C LEU A 244 16.37 19.58 -7.56
N VAL A 245 16.36 18.36 -7.02
CA VAL A 245 15.24 17.42 -7.15
C VAL A 245 13.96 18.02 -6.58
N ARG A 246 14.04 18.63 -5.40
CA ARG A 246 12.92 19.31 -4.75
C ARG A 246 12.40 20.49 -5.59
N GLY A 247 13.27 21.30 -6.16
CA GLY A 247 12.90 22.44 -7.01
C GLY A 247 12.26 22.05 -8.34
N LEU A 248 12.69 20.94 -8.94
CA LEU A 248 12.16 20.43 -10.21
C LEU A 248 10.90 19.57 -10.02
N SER A 249 10.68 19.03 -8.82
CA SER A 249 9.52 18.20 -8.53
C SER A 249 8.28 19.03 -8.18
N ASN A 250 7.19 18.79 -8.91
CA ASN A 250 5.87 19.36 -8.55
C ASN A 250 5.12 18.51 -7.50
N GLY A 251 5.71 17.39 -7.04
CA GLY A 251 5.06 16.42 -6.16
C GLY A 251 4.57 17.04 -4.85
N GLU A 252 5.41 17.84 -4.21
CA GLU A 252 5.08 18.51 -2.93
C GLU A 252 3.89 19.48 -3.08
N ARG A 253 3.88 20.32 -4.13
CA ARG A 253 2.76 21.26 -4.37
C ARG A 253 1.49 20.51 -4.73
N ARG A 254 1.59 19.43 -5.50
CA ARG A 254 0.46 18.61 -5.88
C ARG A 254 -0.15 17.92 -4.67
N ILE A 255 0.67 17.26 -3.85
CA ILE A 255 0.16 16.53 -2.68
C ILE A 255 -0.43 17.47 -1.61
N LYS A 256 0.15 18.69 -1.43
CA LYS A 256 -0.44 19.70 -0.55
C LYS A 256 -1.84 20.12 -0.99
N ARG A 257 -2.03 20.41 -2.29
CA ARG A 257 -3.36 20.77 -2.81
C ARG A 257 -4.39 19.65 -2.60
N ILE A 258 -3.98 18.40 -2.86
CA ILE A 258 -4.88 17.25 -2.68
C ILE A 258 -5.21 17.06 -1.20
N ARG A 259 -4.21 17.18 -0.32
CA ARG A 259 -4.42 17.12 1.14
C ARG A 259 -5.38 18.21 1.61
N ASP A 260 -5.17 19.46 1.18
CA ASP A 260 -6.00 20.59 1.58
C ASP A 260 -7.46 20.42 1.11
N LEU A 261 -7.67 19.83 -0.08
CA LEU A 261 -8.99 19.47 -0.60
C LEU A 261 -9.66 18.42 0.28
N ILE A 262 -8.96 17.33 0.62
CA ILE A 262 -9.48 16.25 1.47
C ILE A 262 -9.80 16.78 2.88
N GLU A 263 -8.89 17.57 3.46
CA GLU A 263 -9.09 18.21 4.75
C GLU A 263 -10.34 19.10 4.76
N HIS A 264 -10.53 19.86 3.70
CA HIS A 264 -11.70 20.72 3.54
C HIS A 264 -12.99 19.90 3.47
N ILE A 265 -13.05 18.87 2.63
CA ILE A 265 -14.25 18.01 2.49
C ILE A 265 -14.58 17.32 3.83
N ILE A 266 -13.61 16.71 4.49
CA ILE A 266 -13.85 16.05 5.80
C ILE A 266 -14.30 17.07 6.84
N THR A 267 -13.73 18.29 6.80
CA THR A 267 -14.09 19.38 7.75
C THR A 267 -15.53 19.84 7.53
N GLU A 268 -15.98 19.98 6.27
CA GLU A 268 -17.38 20.29 5.95
C GLU A 268 -18.32 19.22 6.53
N ILE A 269 -18.03 17.94 6.35
CA ILE A 269 -18.82 16.82 6.88
C ILE A 269 -18.88 16.88 8.43
N ILE A 270 -17.76 17.16 9.08
CA ILE A 270 -17.69 17.31 10.55
C ILE A 270 -18.59 18.47 11.01
N ASP A 271 -18.54 19.61 10.32
CA ASP A 271 -19.32 20.79 10.70
C ASP A 271 -20.81 20.59 10.47
N GLU A 272 -21.22 19.98 9.34
CA GLU A 272 -22.60 19.59 9.07
C GLU A 272 -23.13 18.62 10.17
N ARG A 273 -22.32 17.63 10.57
CA ARG A 273 -22.69 16.70 11.63
C ARG A 273 -22.87 17.40 12.99
N LYS A 274 -21.97 18.32 13.32
CA LYS A 274 -22.09 19.10 14.58
C LYS A 274 -23.35 19.95 14.62
N VAL A 275 -23.70 20.58 13.50
CA VAL A 275 -24.95 21.36 13.37
C VAL A 275 -26.16 20.44 13.52
N ALA A 276 -26.19 19.29 12.84
CA ALA A 276 -27.26 18.32 12.94
C ALA A 276 -27.46 17.80 14.38
N ARG A 277 -26.36 17.49 15.08
CA ARG A 277 -26.41 17.07 16.50
C ARG A 277 -26.94 18.17 17.41
N ALA A 278 -26.52 19.43 17.20
CA ALA A 278 -27.02 20.57 17.98
C ALA A 278 -28.53 20.82 17.76
N ALA A 279 -29.04 20.47 16.55
CA ALA A 279 -30.46 20.56 16.23
C ALA A 279 -31.30 19.35 16.71
N GLY A 280 -30.68 18.40 17.44
CA GLY A 280 -31.36 17.20 17.94
C GLY A 280 -31.51 16.05 16.94
N HIS A 281 -30.84 16.14 15.80
CA HIS A 281 -30.82 15.10 14.77
C HIS A 281 -29.59 14.16 14.92
N GLY A 282 -29.04 13.98 16.12
CA GLY A 282 -27.98 13.02 16.41
C GLY A 282 -28.49 11.58 16.49
N ALA A 283 -27.58 10.62 16.50
CA ALA A 283 -27.90 9.21 16.75
C ALA A 283 -28.69 9.08 18.06
N CYS A 284 -29.87 8.47 18.00
CA CYS A 284 -30.77 8.36 19.17
C CYS A 284 -30.24 7.38 20.22
N ASN A 285 -29.40 6.42 19.81
CA ASN A 285 -28.79 5.41 20.68
C ASN A 285 -27.32 5.23 20.32
N ALA A 286 -26.51 4.83 21.32
CA ALA A 286 -25.09 4.50 21.08
C ALA A 286 -24.90 3.35 20.05
N ASP A 287 -25.94 2.58 19.79
CA ASP A 287 -25.93 1.50 18.80
C ASP A 287 -26.12 2.01 17.35
N ASP A 288 -26.54 3.26 17.17
CA ASP A 288 -26.74 3.88 15.85
C ASP A 288 -25.59 4.82 15.47
N GLU A 289 -24.57 5.00 16.33
CA GLU A 289 -23.41 5.86 16.08
C GLU A 289 -22.54 5.32 14.94
N ASP A 290 -22.24 6.16 13.95
CA ASP A 290 -21.16 5.91 12.98
C ASP A 290 -19.78 6.28 13.56
N LEU A 291 -18.68 6.09 12.76
CA LEU A 291 -17.34 6.37 13.27
C LEU A 291 -17.12 7.85 13.60
N LEU A 292 -17.73 8.77 12.85
CA LEU A 292 -17.65 10.21 13.12
C LEU A 292 -18.38 10.56 14.42
N ASP A 293 -19.56 9.97 14.67
CA ASP A 293 -20.29 10.19 15.90
C ASP A 293 -19.50 9.72 17.13
N VAL A 294 -18.86 8.54 17.03
CA VAL A 294 -17.96 8.03 18.08
C VAL A 294 -16.81 9.01 18.33
N LEU A 295 -16.15 9.52 17.29
CA LEU A 295 -15.04 10.45 17.42
C LEU A 295 -15.48 11.80 18.02
N LEU A 296 -16.65 12.30 17.64
CA LEU A 296 -17.21 13.56 18.20
C LEU A 296 -17.66 13.39 19.65
N ARG A 297 -18.18 12.23 20.05
CA ARG A 297 -18.49 11.91 21.44
C ARG A 297 -17.23 11.90 22.29
N LEU A 298 -16.19 11.20 21.84
CA LEU A 298 -14.90 11.13 22.53
C LEU A 298 -14.18 12.49 22.58
N GLN A 299 -14.43 13.40 21.62
CA GLN A 299 -13.93 14.76 21.65
C GLN A 299 -14.52 15.57 22.80
N GLY A 300 -15.78 15.31 23.17
CA GLY A 300 -16.50 15.98 24.27
C GLY A 300 -16.21 15.43 25.66
N GLU A 301 -15.60 14.26 25.76
CA GLU A 301 -15.26 13.64 27.05
C GLU A 301 -13.96 14.23 27.61
N ASP A 302 -13.89 14.39 28.96
CA ASP A 302 -12.69 14.83 29.68
C ASP A 302 -11.61 13.72 29.60
N SER A 303 -10.95 13.63 28.45
CA SER A 303 -9.96 12.63 28.14
C SER A 303 -8.55 13.17 28.45
N THR A 304 -7.71 12.31 29.02
CA THR A 304 -6.26 12.59 29.18
C THR A 304 -5.55 12.84 27.85
N TYR A 305 -6.23 12.57 26.72
CA TYR A 305 -5.74 12.80 25.36
C TYR A 305 -6.84 13.48 24.51
N PRO A 306 -6.82 14.82 24.38
CA PRO A 306 -7.87 15.55 23.68
C PRO A 306 -7.84 15.26 22.18
N LEU A 307 -8.98 14.86 21.61
CA LEU A 307 -9.17 14.71 20.18
C LEU A 307 -9.40 16.08 19.54
N THR A 308 -8.35 16.62 18.92
CA THR A 308 -8.49 17.86 18.13
C THR A 308 -9.20 17.57 16.80
N ARG A 309 -9.76 18.60 16.14
CA ARG A 309 -10.36 18.49 14.81
C ARG A 309 -9.38 17.86 13.83
N GLU A 310 -8.12 18.27 13.82
CA GLU A 310 -7.08 17.74 12.93
C GLU A 310 -6.83 16.23 13.13
N ILE A 311 -6.88 15.74 14.39
CA ILE A 311 -6.76 14.32 14.69
C ILE A 311 -7.97 13.57 14.12
N ILE A 312 -9.18 14.08 14.27
CA ILE A 312 -10.41 13.48 13.72
C ILE A 312 -10.30 13.38 12.20
N VAL A 313 -9.93 14.50 11.52
CA VAL A 313 -9.71 14.52 10.06
C VAL A 313 -8.70 13.47 9.66
N THR A 314 -7.56 13.38 10.36
CA THR A 314 -6.50 12.43 10.03
C THR A 314 -6.92 10.97 10.23
N VAL A 315 -7.65 10.67 11.31
CA VAL A 315 -8.15 9.31 11.58
C VAL A 315 -9.14 8.88 10.50
N LEU A 316 -10.08 9.75 10.11
CA LEU A 316 -11.03 9.48 9.02
C LEU A 316 -10.30 9.28 7.69
N PHE A 317 -9.34 10.15 7.38
CA PHE A 317 -8.48 9.97 6.20
C PHE A 317 -7.76 8.61 6.22
N ASP A 318 -7.13 8.24 7.35
CA ASP A 318 -6.43 6.95 7.50
C ASP A 318 -7.37 5.75 7.28
N MET A 319 -8.64 5.82 7.74
CA MET A 319 -9.64 4.77 7.50
C MET A 319 -9.94 4.62 6.01
N PHE A 320 -10.19 5.73 5.30
CA PHE A 320 -10.43 5.71 3.85
C PHE A 320 -9.22 5.19 3.08
N ALA A 321 -8.04 5.75 3.34
CA ALA A 321 -6.81 5.38 2.64
C ALA A 321 -6.46 3.89 2.79
N ALA A 322 -6.72 3.32 3.98
CA ALA A 322 -6.38 1.93 4.25
C ALA A 322 -7.41 0.94 3.69
N ALA A 323 -8.71 1.24 3.80
CA ALA A 323 -9.75 0.24 3.59
C ALA A 323 -10.27 0.17 2.15
N SER A 324 -10.25 1.28 1.40
CA SER A 324 -10.82 1.32 0.05
C SER A 324 -10.00 0.52 -0.95
N GLU A 325 -8.76 0.91 -1.19
CA GLU A 325 -7.92 0.34 -2.25
C GLU A 325 -7.49 -1.09 -1.94
N THR A 326 -7.12 -1.39 -0.68
CA THR A 326 -6.64 -2.73 -0.33
C THR A 326 -7.72 -3.80 -0.48
N THR A 327 -8.96 -3.48 -0.11
CA THR A 327 -10.10 -4.39 -0.23
C THR A 327 -10.46 -4.63 -1.70
N GLY A 328 -10.57 -3.56 -2.50
CA GLY A 328 -10.85 -3.66 -3.94
C GLY A 328 -9.79 -4.47 -4.67
N THR A 329 -8.51 -4.18 -4.43
CA THR A 329 -7.38 -4.93 -5.01
C THR A 329 -7.44 -6.43 -4.66
N THR A 330 -7.76 -6.77 -3.40
CA THR A 330 -7.85 -8.18 -3.00
C THR A 330 -9.01 -8.90 -3.69
N LEU A 331 -10.18 -8.25 -3.82
CA LEU A 331 -11.33 -8.80 -4.55
C LEU A 331 -11.03 -8.98 -6.04
N GLU A 332 -10.36 -8.02 -6.64
CA GLU A 332 -9.96 -8.06 -8.05
C GLU A 332 -9.03 -9.25 -8.34
N TRP A 333 -8.00 -9.44 -7.50
CA TRP A 333 -7.12 -10.60 -7.59
C TRP A 333 -7.85 -11.91 -7.31
N ALA A 334 -8.75 -11.95 -6.33
CA ALA A 334 -9.55 -13.13 -6.01
C ALA A 334 -10.41 -13.57 -7.20
N MET A 335 -11.11 -12.65 -7.84
CA MET A 335 -11.91 -12.96 -9.03
C MET A 335 -11.05 -13.37 -10.22
N SER A 336 -9.85 -12.78 -10.38
CA SER A 336 -8.91 -13.16 -11.44
C SER A 336 -8.41 -14.58 -11.30
N GLU A 337 -8.06 -15.00 -10.08
CA GLU A 337 -7.65 -16.37 -9.79
C GLU A 337 -8.81 -17.37 -9.93
N LEU A 338 -10.02 -17.00 -9.46
CA LEU A 338 -11.20 -17.84 -9.58
C LEU A 338 -11.63 -18.09 -11.04
N ILE A 339 -11.49 -17.11 -11.93
CA ILE A 339 -11.72 -17.32 -13.38
C ILE A 339 -10.73 -18.33 -13.97
N SER A 340 -9.52 -18.35 -13.46
CA SER A 340 -8.49 -19.31 -13.89
C SER A 340 -8.63 -20.70 -13.24
N HIS A 341 -9.32 -20.77 -12.07
CA HIS A 341 -9.44 -21.98 -11.23
C HIS A 341 -10.87 -22.13 -10.69
N PRO A 342 -11.86 -22.44 -11.53
CA PRO A 342 -13.29 -22.39 -11.18
C PRO A 342 -13.76 -23.45 -10.15
N GLU A 343 -12.94 -24.45 -9.84
CA GLU A 343 -13.28 -25.57 -8.95
C GLU A 343 -13.06 -25.31 -7.44
N VAL A 344 -12.62 -24.12 -7.04
CA VAL A 344 -12.07 -23.85 -5.70
C VAL A 344 -13.05 -23.18 -4.71
N MET A 345 -12.96 -23.52 -3.40
CA MET A 345 -13.84 -23.01 -2.31
C MET A 345 -13.38 -21.69 -1.67
N THR A 346 -14.36 -20.88 -1.21
CA THR A 346 -14.26 -19.41 -0.95
C THR A 346 -13.32 -18.95 0.18
N TYR A 347 -13.31 -19.57 1.36
CA TYR A 347 -12.53 -19.03 2.49
C TYR A 347 -11.02 -19.22 2.31
N MET A 348 -10.63 -20.35 1.78
CA MET A 348 -9.22 -20.66 1.49
C MET A 348 -8.69 -19.83 0.32
N VAL A 349 -9.56 -19.44 -0.62
CA VAL A 349 -9.23 -18.52 -1.71
C VAL A 349 -8.70 -17.21 -1.18
N ILE A 350 -9.33 -16.59 -0.18
CA ILE A 350 -8.87 -15.31 0.38
C ILE A 350 -7.46 -15.43 0.96
N LYS A 351 -7.18 -16.52 1.69
CA LYS A 351 -5.83 -16.75 2.24
C LYS A 351 -4.80 -16.91 1.12
N GLU A 352 -5.12 -17.68 0.08
CA GLU A 352 -4.20 -17.92 -1.03
C GLU A 352 -3.99 -16.67 -1.88
N VAL A 353 -5.02 -15.90 -2.14
CA VAL A 353 -4.91 -14.59 -2.80
C VAL A 353 -4.01 -13.64 -1.99
N LEU A 354 -4.21 -13.54 -0.68
CA LEU A 354 -3.36 -12.72 0.18
C LEU A 354 -1.90 -13.21 0.24
N ARG A 355 -1.67 -14.50 -0.01
CA ARG A 355 -0.33 -15.07 -0.14
C ARG A 355 0.31 -14.72 -1.48
N LEU A 356 -0.38 -15.00 -2.60
CA LEU A 356 0.14 -14.76 -3.96
C LEU A 356 0.14 -13.28 -4.34
N HIS A 357 -0.91 -12.55 -3.99
CA HIS A 357 -1.14 -11.17 -4.37
C HIS A 357 -1.31 -10.26 -3.13
N PRO A 358 -0.31 -10.21 -2.21
CA PRO A 358 -0.42 -9.34 -1.07
C PRO A 358 -0.55 -7.88 -1.53
N PRO A 359 -1.63 -7.14 -1.18
CA PRO A 359 -1.77 -5.75 -1.58
C PRO A 359 -0.55 -4.90 -1.19
N ALA A 360 -0.02 -5.12 0.02
CA ALA A 360 1.21 -4.49 0.49
C ALA A 360 2.40 -5.45 0.37
N ALA A 361 2.99 -5.54 -0.83
CA ALA A 361 4.12 -6.43 -1.11
C ALA A 361 5.40 -6.10 -0.32
N LEU A 362 5.60 -4.83 0.02
CA LEU A 362 6.72 -4.30 0.80
C LEU A 362 6.19 -3.49 1.99
N LEU A 363 6.34 -4.00 3.22
CA LEU A 363 5.90 -3.28 4.42
C LEU A 363 7.00 -2.38 4.96
N PRO A 364 6.80 -1.05 4.98
CA PRO A 364 7.80 -0.11 5.46
C PRO A 364 7.89 -0.11 6.99
N ARG A 365 9.11 -0.01 7.50
CA ARG A 365 9.49 0.23 8.91
C ARG A 365 10.68 1.17 8.94
N LYS A 366 11.01 1.69 10.12
CA LYS A 366 12.24 2.45 10.36
C LYS A 366 12.78 2.11 11.74
N THR A 367 14.10 1.97 11.84
CA THR A 367 14.76 1.70 13.12
C THR A 367 14.78 2.94 14.01
N ARG A 368 14.57 2.74 15.31
CA ARG A 368 14.62 3.80 16.34
C ARG A 368 15.97 3.89 17.04
N GLU A 369 16.73 2.81 17.00
CA GLU A 369 18.00 2.63 17.68
C GLU A 369 18.88 1.64 16.92
N ASP A 370 20.17 1.59 17.22
CA ASP A 370 21.07 0.57 16.69
C ASP A 370 20.67 -0.79 17.28
N CYS A 371 20.55 -1.80 16.43
CA CYS A 371 20.15 -3.15 16.80
C CYS A 371 20.81 -4.20 15.91
N LYS A 372 20.53 -5.49 16.17
CA LYS A 372 21.02 -6.59 15.35
C LYS A 372 19.88 -7.46 14.81
N ILE A 373 20.01 -7.88 13.56
CA ILE A 373 19.18 -8.91 12.92
C ILE A 373 20.12 -9.97 12.34
N MET A 374 19.91 -11.24 12.68
CA MET A 374 20.72 -12.37 12.18
C MET A 374 22.24 -12.13 12.27
N GLY A 375 22.69 -11.42 13.31
CA GLY A 375 24.09 -11.09 13.55
C GLY A 375 24.63 -9.85 12.83
N TYR A 376 23.85 -9.24 11.90
CA TYR A 376 24.22 -8.00 11.23
C TYR A 376 23.82 -6.77 12.04
N ASP A 377 24.65 -5.73 12.00
CA ASP A 377 24.38 -4.45 12.63
C ASP A 377 23.42 -3.63 11.78
N ILE A 378 22.27 -3.26 12.35
CA ILE A 378 21.29 -2.37 11.74
C ILE A 378 21.32 -1.05 12.48
N LEU A 379 21.63 0.02 11.77
CA LEU A 379 21.81 1.34 12.37
C LEU A 379 20.48 2.01 12.64
N LYS A 380 20.47 2.90 13.64
CA LYS A 380 19.37 3.83 13.86
C LYS A 380 19.03 4.61 12.57
N ASP A 381 17.76 4.92 12.39
CA ASP A 381 17.21 5.65 11.24
C ASP A 381 17.37 4.94 9.89
N THR A 382 17.69 3.64 9.88
CA THR A 382 17.69 2.81 8.68
C THR A 382 16.27 2.46 8.28
N ASN A 383 15.93 2.65 7.02
CA ASN A 383 14.67 2.18 6.46
C ASN A 383 14.68 0.66 6.30
N ILE A 384 13.55 0.05 6.62
CA ILE A 384 13.36 -1.40 6.52
C ILE A 384 12.18 -1.67 5.61
N TYR A 385 12.36 -2.52 4.61
CA TYR A 385 11.25 -3.13 3.88
C TYR A 385 11.15 -4.60 4.26
N ILE A 386 9.99 -5.01 4.80
CA ILE A 386 9.66 -6.41 4.96
C ILE A 386 9.04 -6.86 3.66
N ASN A 387 9.71 -7.77 2.97
CA ASN A 387 9.32 -8.26 1.65
C ASN A 387 8.30 -9.41 1.78
N VAL A 388 7.03 -9.04 1.99
CA VAL A 388 5.92 -10.00 2.12
C VAL A 388 5.81 -10.85 0.87
N PHE A 389 6.01 -10.28 -0.31
CA PHE A 389 5.96 -10.99 -1.58
C PHE A 389 6.98 -12.13 -1.66
N ALA A 390 8.22 -11.90 -1.21
CA ALA A 390 9.26 -12.93 -1.19
C ALA A 390 8.98 -14.02 -0.14
N ILE A 391 8.53 -13.61 1.06
CA ILE A 391 8.26 -14.52 2.19
C ILE A 391 7.11 -15.45 1.85
N SER A 392 6.05 -14.93 1.24
CA SER A 392 4.89 -15.70 0.79
C SER A 392 5.19 -16.67 -0.36
N ARG A 393 6.41 -16.62 -0.90
CA ARG A 393 6.92 -17.49 -1.98
C ARG A 393 8.15 -18.29 -1.59
N ASP A 394 8.48 -18.35 -0.33
CA ASP A 394 9.64 -19.10 0.15
C ASP A 394 9.35 -20.61 0.13
N ARG A 395 10.11 -21.34 -0.72
CA ARG A 395 9.97 -22.78 -0.92
C ARG A 395 10.18 -23.62 0.34
N ARG A 396 10.76 -23.05 1.39
CA ARG A 396 10.93 -23.75 2.69
C ARG A 396 9.60 -23.95 3.41
N TYR A 397 8.62 -23.06 3.15
CA TYR A 397 7.29 -23.07 3.78
C TYR A 397 6.17 -23.39 2.80
N TRP A 398 6.35 -23.07 1.50
CA TRP A 398 5.32 -23.15 0.49
C TRP A 398 5.75 -24.08 -0.65
N SER A 399 5.12 -25.25 -0.78
CA SER A 399 5.29 -26.12 -1.94
C SER A 399 4.68 -25.44 -3.18
N ASN A 400 5.37 -25.53 -4.34
CA ASN A 400 4.96 -24.86 -5.57
C ASN A 400 4.49 -23.42 -5.32
N PRO A 401 5.36 -22.52 -4.81
CA PRO A 401 4.94 -21.25 -4.24
C PRO A 401 4.33 -20.25 -5.23
N GLU A 402 4.56 -20.42 -6.54
CA GLU A 402 3.99 -19.59 -7.60
C GLU A 402 2.62 -20.12 -8.10
N GLU A 403 2.20 -21.29 -7.67
CA GLU A 403 0.94 -21.92 -8.04
C GLU A 403 -0.17 -21.46 -7.11
N PHE A 404 -1.34 -21.12 -7.67
CA PHE A 404 -2.56 -20.85 -6.92
C PHE A 404 -3.17 -22.17 -6.45
N ASN A 405 -3.05 -22.46 -5.18
CA ASN A 405 -3.57 -23.69 -4.56
C ASN A 405 -4.12 -23.39 -3.16
N PRO A 406 -5.40 -23.01 -3.04
CA PRO A 406 -6.03 -22.75 -1.77
C PRO A 406 -6.08 -23.93 -0.79
N GLU A 407 -6.09 -25.16 -1.28
CA GLU A 407 -6.13 -26.38 -0.46
C GLU A 407 -4.94 -26.51 0.49
N ARG A 408 -3.83 -25.79 0.21
CA ARG A 408 -2.67 -25.74 1.13
C ARG A 408 -3.00 -25.21 2.52
N PHE A 409 -4.13 -24.52 2.67
CA PHE A 409 -4.63 -24.01 3.95
C PHE A 409 -5.63 -24.94 4.65
N GLU A 410 -6.06 -26.04 4.01
CA GLU A 410 -7.08 -26.93 4.56
C GLU A 410 -6.66 -27.63 5.84
N ASN A 411 -5.43 -28.16 5.86
CA ASN A 411 -4.88 -28.90 6.99
C ASN A 411 -3.69 -28.16 7.65
N ASN A 412 -3.64 -26.85 7.50
CA ASN A 412 -2.53 -26.03 7.96
C ASN A 412 -3.03 -24.96 8.93
N ASN A 413 -2.41 -24.88 10.13
CA ASN A 413 -2.72 -23.87 11.14
C ASN A 413 -2.12 -22.49 10.82
N VAL A 414 -1.59 -22.27 9.61
CA VAL A 414 -1.04 -20.98 9.19
C VAL A 414 -2.17 -19.98 9.03
N ASP A 415 -2.03 -18.85 9.72
CA ASP A 415 -3.00 -17.77 9.70
C ASP A 415 -2.32 -16.40 9.74
N TYR A 416 -3.04 -15.35 9.33
CA TYR A 416 -2.58 -13.96 9.30
C TYR A 416 -2.78 -13.22 10.64
N ASN A 417 -2.91 -13.93 11.74
CA ASN A 417 -3.03 -13.37 13.10
C ASN A 417 -1.74 -12.72 13.65
N GLY A 418 -0.64 -12.76 12.87
CA GLY A 418 0.66 -12.19 13.23
C GLY A 418 1.58 -13.10 14.03
N THR A 419 1.27 -14.41 14.10
CA THR A 419 2.10 -15.43 14.73
C THR A 419 2.83 -16.32 13.73
N SER A 420 2.30 -16.46 12.51
CA SER A 420 2.88 -17.17 11.37
C SER A 420 3.69 -16.20 10.52
N PHE A 421 5.02 -16.13 10.74
CA PHE A 421 5.87 -15.16 10.05
C PHE A 421 6.15 -15.49 8.59
N GLU A 422 5.86 -16.70 8.16
CA GLU A 422 5.82 -17.12 6.76
C GLU A 422 4.60 -16.59 6.00
N PHE A 423 3.58 -16.08 6.72
CA PHE A 423 2.34 -15.56 6.17
C PHE A 423 1.90 -14.26 6.88
N THR A 424 2.38 -13.12 6.40
CA THR A 424 2.17 -11.81 7.04
C THR A 424 1.55 -10.76 6.12
N PRO A 425 0.42 -11.06 5.41
CA PRO A 425 -0.21 -10.08 4.51
C PRO A 425 -0.70 -8.82 5.24
N PHE A 426 -1.08 -8.94 6.51
CA PHE A 426 -1.49 -7.83 7.38
C PHE A 426 -0.36 -7.33 8.29
N GLY A 427 0.88 -7.76 8.03
CA GLY A 427 2.01 -7.47 8.90
C GLY A 427 1.96 -8.20 10.23
N GLY A 428 2.66 -7.71 11.22
CA GLY A 428 2.74 -8.30 12.56
C GLY A 428 3.27 -7.32 13.61
N GLY A 429 3.29 -7.75 14.86
CA GLY A 429 3.73 -6.96 15.99
C GLY A 429 2.87 -5.72 16.24
N ARG A 430 3.46 -4.69 16.85
CA ARG A 430 2.75 -3.45 17.21
C ARG A 430 2.09 -2.74 16.03
N ARG A 431 2.64 -2.89 14.84
CA ARG A 431 2.15 -2.26 13.60
C ARG A 431 1.30 -3.19 12.73
N GLN A 432 0.81 -4.30 13.27
CA GLN A 432 -0.15 -5.16 12.58
C GLN A 432 -1.40 -4.36 12.17
N CYS A 433 -1.99 -4.69 11.05
CA CYS A 433 -3.20 -4.03 10.56
C CYS A 433 -4.33 -4.10 11.61
N PRO A 434 -4.95 -2.98 11.98
CA PRO A 434 -6.09 -2.99 12.90
C PRO A 434 -7.41 -3.39 12.22
N GLY A 435 -7.47 -3.31 10.88
CA GLY A 435 -8.69 -3.54 10.09
C GLY A 435 -8.89 -4.97 9.60
N ILE A 436 -8.19 -5.99 10.14
CA ILE A 436 -8.27 -7.37 9.66
C ILE A 436 -9.71 -7.88 9.65
N ALA A 437 -10.44 -7.74 10.76
CA ALA A 437 -11.82 -8.21 10.88
C ALA A 437 -12.76 -7.47 9.91
N PHE A 438 -12.58 -6.17 9.75
CA PHE A 438 -13.36 -5.34 8.82
C PHE A 438 -13.12 -5.78 7.37
N ALA A 439 -11.86 -5.88 6.94
CA ALA A 439 -11.51 -6.31 5.58
C ALA A 439 -11.98 -7.74 5.29
N SER A 440 -11.69 -8.70 6.18
CA SER A 440 -12.09 -10.09 5.98
C SER A 440 -13.61 -10.25 5.84
N SER A 441 -14.41 -9.49 6.59
CA SER A 441 -15.88 -9.55 6.51
C SER A 441 -16.42 -9.05 5.16
N ILE A 442 -15.81 -7.99 4.57
CA ILE A 442 -16.19 -7.50 3.24
C ILE A 442 -15.79 -8.50 2.16
N LEU A 443 -14.56 -9.03 2.24
CA LEU A 443 -14.05 -9.99 1.26
C LEU A 443 -14.94 -11.24 1.20
N VAL A 444 -15.25 -11.81 2.37
CA VAL A 444 -16.08 -13.03 2.46
C VAL A 444 -17.48 -12.80 1.91
N ILE A 445 -18.21 -11.76 2.39
CA ILE A 445 -19.59 -11.52 1.95
C ILE A 445 -19.66 -11.23 0.45
N THR A 446 -18.69 -10.50 -0.10
CA THR A 446 -18.66 -10.17 -1.53
C THR A 446 -18.42 -11.41 -2.37
N LEU A 447 -17.37 -12.19 -2.07
CA LEU A 447 -17.05 -13.39 -2.86
C LEU A 447 -18.13 -14.46 -2.76
N VAL A 448 -18.69 -14.71 -1.56
CA VAL A 448 -19.79 -15.68 -1.40
C VAL A 448 -20.97 -15.29 -2.28
N ASN A 449 -21.40 -14.03 -2.28
CA ASN A 449 -22.51 -13.58 -3.11
C ASN A 449 -22.19 -13.64 -4.61
N PHE A 450 -20.96 -13.33 -5.01
CA PHE A 450 -20.55 -13.39 -6.42
C PHE A 450 -20.59 -14.81 -6.97
N LEU A 451 -20.10 -15.79 -6.18
CA LEU A 451 -20.11 -17.20 -6.56
C LEU A 451 -21.49 -17.84 -6.41
N TYR A 452 -22.33 -17.35 -5.50
CA TYR A 452 -23.68 -17.88 -5.32
C TYR A 452 -24.66 -17.42 -6.41
N HIS A 453 -24.54 -16.19 -6.91
CA HIS A 453 -25.51 -15.61 -7.83
C HIS A 453 -25.12 -15.70 -9.29
N PHE A 454 -23.84 -15.86 -9.62
CA PHE A 454 -23.34 -15.76 -10.98
C PHE A 454 -22.29 -16.82 -11.30
N ASP A 455 -22.36 -17.35 -12.54
CA ASP A 455 -21.21 -17.88 -13.25
C ASP A 455 -20.50 -16.73 -13.94
N TRP A 456 -19.18 -16.78 -14.03
CA TRP A 456 -18.35 -15.70 -14.55
C TRP A 456 -17.56 -16.16 -15.77
N MET A 457 -17.56 -15.35 -16.82
CA MET A 457 -16.85 -15.61 -18.06
C MET A 457 -16.08 -14.36 -18.51
N LEU A 458 -14.99 -14.59 -19.24
CA LEU A 458 -14.30 -13.52 -19.96
C LEU A 458 -15.17 -12.99 -21.10
N PRO A 459 -15.01 -11.71 -21.51
CA PRO A 459 -15.66 -11.17 -22.70
C PRO A 459 -15.27 -11.97 -23.96
N ASP A 460 -16.14 -11.98 -24.96
CA ASP A 460 -15.91 -12.59 -26.28
C ASP A 460 -15.55 -14.09 -26.24
N ASP A 461 -16.00 -14.80 -25.20
CA ASP A 461 -15.71 -16.22 -24.94
C ASP A 461 -14.19 -16.54 -24.95
N ALA A 462 -13.39 -15.56 -24.57
CA ALA A 462 -11.94 -15.69 -24.46
C ALA A 462 -11.53 -16.76 -23.45
N ASN A 463 -10.44 -17.46 -23.74
CA ASN A 463 -9.92 -18.50 -22.83
C ASN A 463 -9.36 -17.85 -21.55
N SER A 464 -9.57 -18.46 -20.39
CA SER A 464 -9.01 -18.05 -19.09
C SER A 464 -7.49 -17.84 -19.13
N MET A 465 -6.77 -18.58 -19.97
CA MET A 465 -5.33 -18.41 -20.20
C MET A 465 -4.96 -17.09 -20.87
N SER A 466 -5.91 -16.34 -21.45
CA SER A 466 -5.69 -15.03 -22.06
C SER A 466 -5.84 -13.87 -21.06
N LEU A 467 -6.21 -14.16 -19.80
CA LEU A 467 -6.36 -13.12 -18.77
C LEU A 467 -4.98 -12.51 -18.45
N ASP A 468 -4.88 -11.18 -18.62
CA ASP A 468 -3.66 -10.45 -18.29
C ASP A 468 -3.47 -10.38 -16.76
N MET A 469 -2.56 -11.18 -16.21
CA MET A 469 -2.19 -11.21 -14.78
C MET A 469 -1.03 -10.26 -14.47
N SER A 470 -0.72 -9.29 -15.33
CA SER A 470 0.34 -8.32 -15.09
C SER A 470 -0.02 -7.36 -13.96
N GLU A 471 1.01 -6.96 -13.21
CA GLU A 471 0.90 -6.10 -12.03
C GLU A 471 1.24 -4.64 -12.35
N LYS A 472 0.61 -3.72 -11.61
CA LYS A 472 1.01 -2.31 -11.47
C LYS A 472 1.42 -2.07 -10.01
N PHE A 473 2.64 -1.60 -9.81
CA PHE A 473 3.14 -1.24 -8.48
C PHE A 473 2.72 0.18 -8.11
N GLY A 474 2.21 0.36 -6.91
CA GLY A 474 1.80 1.62 -6.31
C GLY A 474 1.87 1.51 -4.78
N PHE A 475 0.97 2.18 -4.08
CA PHE A 475 0.76 1.97 -2.65
C PHE A 475 0.32 0.52 -2.39
N THR A 476 -0.52 -0.02 -3.27
CA THR A 476 -0.83 -1.43 -3.39
C THR A 476 -0.29 -2.00 -4.70
N VAL A 477 -0.16 -3.33 -4.77
CA VAL A 477 0.16 -4.07 -5.99
C VAL A 477 -1.14 -4.54 -6.61
N ARG A 478 -1.66 -3.76 -7.56
CA ARG A 478 -2.91 -4.02 -8.26
C ARG A 478 -2.67 -4.59 -9.66
N ARG A 479 -3.72 -5.06 -10.30
CA ARG A 479 -3.67 -5.43 -11.72
C ARG A 479 -3.30 -4.21 -12.56
N ARG A 480 -2.63 -4.44 -13.69
CA ARG A 480 -2.31 -3.38 -14.65
C ARG A 480 -3.51 -2.99 -15.49
N SER A 481 -4.29 -3.99 -15.89
CA SER A 481 -5.48 -3.85 -16.74
C SER A 481 -6.73 -4.13 -15.91
N ASP A 482 -7.80 -3.41 -16.18
CA ASP A 482 -9.09 -3.63 -15.54
C ASP A 482 -9.60 -5.05 -15.76
N LEU A 483 -10.29 -5.58 -14.76
CA LEU A 483 -10.93 -6.88 -14.82
C LEU A 483 -12.35 -6.74 -15.39
N LEU A 484 -12.48 -7.03 -16.68
CA LEU A 484 -13.76 -7.03 -17.38
C LEU A 484 -14.31 -8.45 -17.46
N LEU A 485 -15.48 -8.69 -16.86
CA LEU A 485 -16.12 -10.01 -16.86
C LEU A 485 -17.60 -9.90 -17.27
N ARG A 486 -18.11 -11.00 -17.84
CA ARG A 486 -19.54 -11.21 -18.10
C ARG A 486 -20.11 -12.09 -16.99
N ALA A 487 -21.09 -11.60 -16.28
CA ALA A 487 -21.83 -12.35 -15.27
C ALA A 487 -22.99 -13.10 -15.94
N ILE A 488 -23.19 -14.37 -15.58
CA ILE A 488 -24.32 -15.18 -16.01
C ILE A 488 -25.12 -15.53 -14.76
N PRO A 489 -26.34 -14.96 -14.56
CA PRO A 489 -27.11 -15.22 -13.36
C PRO A 489 -27.54 -16.69 -13.27
N HIS A 490 -27.43 -17.30 -12.10
CA HIS A 490 -28.01 -18.62 -11.85
C HIS A 490 -29.54 -18.56 -11.96
N VAL A 491 -30.15 -19.53 -12.60
CA VAL A 491 -31.60 -19.57 -12.90
C VAL A 491 -32.49 -19.50 -11.65
N CYS A 492 -31.96 -19.85 -10.47
CA CYS A 492 -32.67 -19.76 -9.19
C CYS A 492 -32.74 -18.35 -8.59
N SER A 493 -32.00 -17.39 -9.09
CA SER A 493 -32.09 -15.99 -8.64
C SER A 493 -33.23 -15.25 -9.35
N LYS A 494 -34.45 -15.77 -9.23
CA LYS A 494 -35.64 -14.97 -9.55
C LYS A 494 -35.61 -13.71 -8.69
N ALA A 495 -35.55 -12.58 -9.33
CA ALA A 495 -35.38 -11.22 -8.86
C ALA A 495 -36.45 -10.71 -7.84
N THR A 496 -36.85 -11.52 -6.89
CA THR A 496 -37.93 -11.20 -5.94
C THR A 496 -37.46 -10.96 -4.50
N HIS A 497 -36.17 -11.16 -4.18
CA HIS A 497 -35.67 -10.97 -2.80
C HIS A 497 -34.23 -10.40 -2.68
N ILE A 498 -33.71 -9.69 -3.69
CA ILE A 498 -32.46 -8.95 -3.56
C ILE A 498 -32.72 -7.45 -3.40
#